data_e8d61d1715c548e7ff502657918a837b
#
_entry.id   e8d61d1715c548e7ff502657918a837b
#
_cell.length_a   1.000
_cell.length_b   1.000
_cell.length_c   1.000
_cell.angle_alpha   90.00
_cell.angle_beta   90.00
_cell.angle_gamma   90.00
#
_symmetry.space_group_name_H-M   'P 1'
#
loop_
_entity.id
_entity.type
_entity.pdbx_description
1 polymer ?
#
loop_
_entity_poly.entity_id
_entity_poly.type
_entity_poly.pdbx_seq_one_letter_code
_entity_poly.pdbx_strand_id
1 'polypeptide(L)'
;MGIPFKYDRRSLLIRRVSNSMTVGAIAIVVGVFVAAMAIVGGLDSAIKDSSSPDNMILIGRGADSEANSFITLDQLDALKFLPAVKRDGVGNPLVSPELTEQVFMPAGDTLDNLPIRGVLPVSAQIHEKVRIIAGRMFAPGLNEVIIGKLILNQYPGCSLGADLKVGRRIRKVGRF
;
A
#
# COMPACT_ATOMS: atom_id res chain seq x y z
N MET A 1 -43.79 23.59 36.54
CA MET A 1 -43.09 24.87 36.76
C MET A 1 -41.96 24.96 35.75
N GLY A 2 -42.12 25.74 34.67
CA GLY A 2 -41.09 25.92 33.67
C GLY A 2 -40.13 27.05 34.10
N ILE A 3 -38.85 26.77 34.17
CA ILE A 3 -37.83 27.79 34.44
C ILE A 3 -37.80 28.73 33.23
N PRO A 4 -37.93 30.08 33.41
CA PRO A 4 -37.99 30.99 32.27
C PRO A 4 -36.63 31.04 31.55
N PHE A 5 -36.59 30.65 30.28
CA PHE A 5 -35.42 30.66 29.36
C PHE A 5 -34.61 31.98 29.37
N LYS A 6 -35.25 33.05 29.82
CA LYS A 6 -34.68 34.39 29.91
C LYS A 6 -33.61 34.51 31.01
N TYR A 7 -33.70 33.73 32.10
CA TYR A 7 -32.74 33.72 33.19
C TYR A 7 -31.49 32.91 32.82
N ASP A 8 -31.67 31.80 32.09
CA ASP A 8 -30.53 30.99 31.64
C ASP A 8 -29.63 31.72 30.67
N ARG A 9 -30.20 32.44 29.71
CA ARG A 9 -29.40 33.28 28.77
C ARG A 9 -28.61 34.37 29.47
N ARG A 10 -29.20 35.01 30.51
CA ARG A 10 -28.50 36.09 31.25
C ARG A 10 -27.39 35.54 32.12
N SER A 11 -27.56 34.38 32.72
CA SER A 11 -26.52 33.67 33.50
C SER A 11 -25.35 33.21 32.61
N LEU A 12 -25.63 32.72 31.41
CA LEU A 12 -24.63 32.35 30.42
C LEU A 12 -23.79 33.55 29.96
N LEU A 13 -24.42 34.72 29.77
CA LEU A 13 -23.73 35.95 29.36
C LEU A 13 -22.87 36.57 30.46
N ILE A 14 -23.26 36.44 31.74
CA ILE A 14 -22.47 36.95 32.87
C ILE A 14 -21.22 36.10 33.12
N ARG A 15 -21.31 34.76 32.91
CA ARG A 15 -20.20 33.81 33.08
C ARG A 15 -19.55 33.36 31.77
N ARG A 16 -19.59 34.22 30.76
CA ARG A 16 -19.14 33.86 29.41
C ARG A 16 -17.68 33.32 29.34
N VAL A 17 -16.77 33.84 30.17
CA VAL A 17 -15.38 33.36 30.18
C VAL A 17 -15.30 31.93 30.74
N SER A 18 -15.94 31.67 31.87
CA SER A 18 -15.95 30.33 32.47
C SER A 18 -16.67 29.31 31.56
N ASN A 19 -17.81 29.71 30.99
CA ASN A 19 -18.56 28.84 30.11
C ASN A 19 -17.83 28.55 28.80
N SER A 20 -17.16 29.55 28.19
CA SER A 20 -16.38 29.32 26.99
C SER A 20 -15.15 28.44 27.25
N MET A 21 -14.52 28.54 28.42
CA MET A 21 -13.45 27.62 28.79
C MET A 21 -13.95 26.16 28.91
N THR A 22 -15.12 25.96 29.52
CA THR A 22 -15.71 24.60 29.66
C THR A 22 -16.09 24.05 28.27
N VAL A 23 -16.77 24.86 27.44
CA VAL A 23 -17.13 24.46 26.09
C VAL A 23 -15.88 24.19 25.25
N GLY A 24 -14.86 25.05 25.36
CA GLY A 24 -13.58 24.86 24.69
C GLY A 24 -12.88 23.56 25.11
N ALA A 25 -12.83 23.26 26.40
CA ALA A 25 -12.25 22.01 26.88
C ALA A 25 -12.99 20.77 26.35
N ILE A 26 -14.31 20.78 26.37
CA ILE A 26 -15.14 19.69 25.82
C ILE A 26 -14.93 19.58 24.30
N ALA A 27 -14.89 20.71 23.59
CA ALA A 27 -14.68 20.72 22.14
C ALA A 27 -13.32 20.14 21.76
N ILE A 28 -12.27 20.43 22.53
CA ILE A 28 -10.94 19.83 22.32
C ILE A 28 -10.97 18.31 22.52
N VAL A 29 -11.56 17.84 23.62
CA VAL A 29 -11.64 16.39 23.89
C VAL A 29 -12.42 15.67 22.79
N VAL A 30 -13.58 16.21 22.40
CA VAL A 30 -14.37 15.64 21.31
C VAL A 30 -13.62 15.71 19.99
N GLY A 31 -12.95 16.83 19.70
CA GLY A 31 -12.14 17.01 18.50
C GLY A 31 -11.01 15.99 18.39
N VAL A 32 -10.28 15.74 19.49
CA VAL A 32 -9.22 14.72 19.52
C VAL A 32 -9.82 13.32 19.30
N PHE A 33 -10.95 13.03 19.93
CA PHE A 33 -11.61 11.73 19.74
C PHE A 33 -12.05 11.51 18.29
N VAL A 34 -12.68 12.51 17.68
CA VAL A 34 -13.11 12.46 16.27
C VAL A 34 -11.90 12.31 15.33
N ALA A 35 -10.82 13.06 15.59
CA ALA A 35 -9.59 12.94 14.81
C ALA A 35 -8.98 11.53 14.90
N ALA A 36 -8.92 10.96 16.11
CA ALA A 36 -8.43 9.59 16.30
C ALA A 36 -9.29 8.57 15.53
N MET A 37 -10.61 8.68 15.59
CA MET A 37 -11.51 7.80 14.84
C MET A 37 -11.38 7.98 13.34
N ALA A 38 -11.15 9.20 12.85
CA ALA A 38 -10.92 9.46 11.43
C ALA A 38 -9.61 8.83 10.93
N ILE A 39 -8.54 8.88 11.74
CA ILE A 39 -7.26 8.22 11.41
C ILE A 39 -7.45 6.70 11.33
N VAL A 40 -8.10 6.09 12.31
CA VAL A 40 -8.37 4.64 12.30
C VAL A 40 -9.21 4.24 11.09
N GLY A 41 -10.28 4.97 10.80
CA GLY A 41 -11.14 4.71 9.63
C GLY A 41 -10.41 4.91 8.30
N GLY A 42 -9.55 5.93 8.21
CA GLY A 42 -8.71 6.17 7.03
C GLY A 42 -7.71 5.04 6.79
N LEU A 43 -7.07 4.55 7.85
CA LEU A 43 -6.13 3.43 7.78
C LEU A 43 -6.84 2.12 7.36
N ASP A 44 -8.00 1.81 7.95
CA ASP A 44 -8.79 0.63 7.59
C ASP A 44 -9.20 0.66 6.11
N SER A 45 -9.65 1.82 5.62
CA SER A 45 -9.98 2.00 4.20
C SER A 45 -8.77 1.83 3.30
N ALA A 46 -7.62 2.41 3.65
CA ALA A 46 -6.38 2.29 2.88
C ALA A 46 -5.90 0.82 2.78
N ILE A 47 -6.00 0.06 3.87
CA ILE A 47 -5.66 -1.36 3.88
C ILE A 47 -6.61 -2.15 2.98
N LYS A 48 -7.93 -1.94 3.10
CA LYS A 48 -8.93 -2.63 2.28
C LYS A 48 -8.80 -2.29 0.80
N ASP A 49 -8.51 -1.04 0.47
CA ASP A 49 -8.30 -0.61 -0.91
C ASP A 49 -7.02 -1.18 -1.53
N SER A 50 -6.00 -1.44 -0.71
CA SER A 50 -4.71 -2.00 -1.16
C SER A 50 -4.76 -3.52 -1.30
N SER A 51 -5.64 -4.21 -0.58
CA SER A 51 -5.77 -5.66 -0.61
C SER A 51 -6.88 -6.11 -1.56
N SER A 52 -6.76 -7.35 -2.06
CA SER A 52 -7.87 -8.08 -2.68
C SER A 52 -8.35 -9.15 -1.70
N PRO A 53 -9.65 -9.26 -1.40
CA PRO A 53 -10.14 -10.22 -0.42
C PRO A 53 -9.88 -11.69 -0.83
N ASP A 54 -9.69 -11.93 -2.12
CA ASP A 54 -9.45 -13.26 -2.67
C ASP A 54 -7.97 -13.62 -2.75
N ASN A 55 -7.07 -12.68 -2.45
CA ASN A 55 -5.63 -12.89 -2.50
C ASN A 55 -5.06 -13.12 -1.10
N MET A 56 -4.19 -14.12 -0.98
CA MET A 56 -3.47 -14.43 0.24
C MET A 56 -1.96 -14.31 -0.01
N ILE A 57 -1.28 -13.61 0.89
CA ILE A 57 0.18 -13.56 0.92
C ILE A 57 0.67 -14.64 1.88
N LEU A 58 1.53 -15.52 1.40
CA LEU A 58 2.18 -16.54 2.18
C LEU A 58 3.62 -16.15 2.45
N ILE A 59 3.99 -16.15 3.71
CA ILE A 59 5.36 -15.89 4.16
C ILE A 59 5.92 -17.11 4.89
N GLY A 60 7.23 -17.26 4.85
CA GLY A 60 7.93 -18.34 5.54
C GLY A 60 7.69 -18.29 7.05
N ARG A 61 7.67 -19.45 7.68
CA ARG A 61 7.45 -19.55 9.13
C ARG A 61 8.53 -18.79 9.89
N GLY A 62 8.10 -17.87 10.77
CA GLY A 62 8.98 -17.03 11.57
C GLY A 62 9.44 -15.76 10.90
N ALA A 63 9.03 -15.49 9.65
CA ALA A 63 9.24 -14.20 9.01
C ALA A 63 8.23 -13.17 9.54
N ASP A 64 8.70 -11.96 9.77
CA ASP A 64 7.91 -10.80 10.18
C ASP A 64 7.49 -9.92 8.99
N SER A 65 8.11 -10.13 7.84
CA SER A 65 7.87 -9.36 6.62
C SER A 65 8.16 -10.19 5.36
N GLU A 66 7.65 -9.73 4.21
CA GLU A 66 7.92 -10.35 2.91
C GLU A 66 9.43 -10.35 2.58
N ALA A 67 10.15 -9.28 2.95
CA ALA A 67 11.57 -9.13 2.66
C ALA A 67 12.46 -10.16 3.41
N ASN A 68 12.00 -10.62 4.58
CA ASN A 68 12.71 -11.61 5.41
C ASN A 68 12.15 -13.03 5.25
N SER A 69 11.24 -13.22 4.31
CA SER A 69 10.56 -14.48 4.07
C SER A 69 11.31 -15.32 3.06
N PHE A 70 11.54 -16.59 3.39
CA PHE A 70 12.06 -17.59 2.48
C PHE A 70 11.10 -18.76 2.35
N ILE A 71 10.73 -19.10 1.13
CA ILE A 71 9.94 -20.26 0.77
C ILE A 71 10.77 -21.09 -0.18
N THR A 72 10.96 -22.36 0.10
CA THR A 72 11.71 -23.30 -0.76
C THR A 72 10.88 -23.68 -1.98
N LEU A 73 11.55 -24.14 -3.05
CA LEU A 73 10.86 -24.60 -4.25
C LEU A 73 9.93 -25.78 -3.97
N ASP A 74 10.30 -26.69 -3.08
CA ASP A 74 9.45 -27.82 -2.68
C ASP A 74 8.16 -27.36 -1.98
N GLN A 75 8.29 -26.34 -1.11
CA GLN A 75 7.12 -25.73 -0.46
C GLN A 75 6.24 -25.03 -1.48
N LEU A 76 6.84 -24.30 -2.42
CA LEU A 76 6.11 -23.66 -3.51
C LEU A 76 5.34 -24.68 -4.36
N ASP A 77 5.97 -25.78 -4.70
CA ASP A 77 5.31 -26.83 -5.47
C ASP A 77 4.18 -27.49 -4.69
N ALA A 78 4.37 -27.74 -3.40
CA ALA A 78 3.28 -28.22 -2.52
C ALA A 78 2.08 -27.25 -2.50
N LEU A 79 2.32 -25.93 -2.46
CA LEU A 79 1.26 -24.92 -2.48
C LEU A 79 0.42 -24.96 -3.76
N LYS A 80 1.01 -25.26 -4.90
CA LYS A 80 0.30 -25.34 -6.20
C LYS A 80 -0.76 -26.44 -6.22
N PHE A 81 -0.62 -27.47 -5.39
CA PHE A 81 -1.55 -28.59 -5.31
C PHE A 81 -2.64 -28.43 -4.24
N LEU A 82 -2.64 -27.34 -3.47
CA LEU A 82 -3.67 -27.13 -2.46
C LEU A 82 -5.04 -26.92 -3.10
N PRO A 83 -6.10 -27.57 -2.61
CA PRO A 83 -7.47 -27.42 -3.13
C PRO A 83 -8.01 -25.98 -3.03
N ALA A 84 -7.51 -25.20 -2.08
CA ALA A 84 -7.90 -23.80 -1.86
C ALA A 84 -7.30 -22.83 -2.90
N VAL A 85 -6.30 -23.26 -3.68
CA VAL A 85 -5.67 -22.43 -4.70
C VAL A 85 -6.57 -22.36 -5.93
N LYS A 86 -6.98 -21.14 -6.27
CA LYS A 86 -7.74 -20.87 -7.49
C LYS A 86 -6.91 -21.22 -8.72
N ARG A 87 -7.57 -21.72 -9.75
CA ARG A 87 -6.94 -22.04 -11.04
C ARG A 87 -7.46 -21.13 -12.13
N ASP A 88 -6.63 -20.89 -13.15
CA ASP A 88 -7.05 -20.17 -14.35
C ASP A 88 -8.00 -21.00 -15.21
N GLY A 89 -8.49 -20.43 -16.31
CA GLY A 89 -9.42 -21.11 -17.25
C GLY A 89 -8.80 -22.33 -17.97
N VAL A 90 -7.49 -22.53 -17.88
CA VAL A 90 -6.73 -23.66 -18.48
C VAL A 90 -6.33 -24.69 -17.43
N GLY A 91 -6.60 -24.41 -16.14
CA GLY A 91 -6.33 -25.32 -15.02
C GLY A 91 -5.00 -25.08 -14.31
N ASN A 92 -4.23 -24.04 -14.64
CA ASN A 92 -3.00 -23.69 -13.97
C ASN A 92 -3.29 -23.04 -12.60
N PRO A 93 -2.52 -23.37 -11.54
CA PRO A 93 -2.72 -22.75 -10.24
C PRO A 93 -2.29 -21.26 -10.26
N LEU A 94 -3.12 -20.39 -9.71
CA LEU A 94 -2.83 -18.98 -9.55
C LEU A 94 -1.94 -18.78 -8.30
N VAL A 95 -0.67 -19.12 -8.43
CA VAL A 95 0.38 -18.96 -7.42
C VAL A 95 1.52 -18.16 -8.02
N SER A 96 1.81 -17.01 -7.47
CA SER A 96 2.92 -16.15 -7.89
C SER A 96 4.04 -16.19 -6.83
N PRO A 97 5.15 -16.89 -7.09
CA PRO A 97 6.36 -16.69 -6.30
C PRO A 97 6.93 -15.32 -6.62
N GLU A 98 7.14 -14.52 -5.60
CA GLU A 98 7.62 -13.15 -5.74
C GLU A 98 8.88 -12.95 -4.92
N LEU A 99 9.82 -12.20 -5.47
CA LEU A 99 11.06 -11.82 -4.78
C LEU A 99 11.01 -10.33 -4.49
N THR A 100 11.04 -9.97 -3.21
CA THR A 100 11.10 -8.57 -2.80
C THR A 100 12.53 -8.18 -2.45
N GLU A 101 13.03 -7.11 -3.06
CA GLU A 101 14.36 -6.55 -2.84
C GLU A 101 14.23 -5.06 -2.56
N GLN A 102 15.08 -4.54 -1.67
CA GLN A 102 15.15 -3.11 -1.37
C GLN A 102 16.33 -2.49 -2.12
N VAL A 103 16.07 -1.45 -2.91
CA VAL A 103 17.11 -0.78 -3.70
C VAL A 103 17.18 0.68 -3.27
N PHE A 104 18.40 1.13 -2.97
CA PHE A 104 18.66 2.53 -2.65
C PHE A 104 18.83 3.35 -3.93
N MET A 105 17.99 4.36 -4.09
CA MET A 105 17.99 5.27 -5.24
C MET A 105 18.32 6.69 -4.79
N PRO A 106 19.18 7.41 -5.53
CA PRO A 106 19.48 8.80 -5.20
C PRO A 106 18.24 9.70 -5.38
N ALA A 107 17.94 10.47 -4.35
CA ALA A 107 16.86 11.45 -4.31
C ALA A 107 17.46 12.80 -3.88
N GLY A 108 18.03 13.55 -4.82
CA GLY A 108 18.84 14.74 -4.50
C GLY A 108 20.08 14.36 -3.68
N ASP A 109 20.23 14.92 -2.48
CA ASP A 109 21.35 14.67 -1.57
C ASP A 109 21.13 13.46 -0.64
N THR A 110 20.00 12.77 -0.75
CA THR A 110 19.66 11.62 0.09
C THR A 110 19.54 10.33 -0.73
N LEU A 111 19.46 9.20 -0.04
CA LEU A 111 19.13 7.91 -0.64
C LEU A 111 17.78 7.46 -0.14
N ASP A 112 16.85 7.25 -1.06
CA ASP A 112 15.55 6.68 -0.78
C ASP A 112 15.57 5.17 -0.98
N ASN A 113 14.83 4.47 -0.16
CA ASN A 113 14.69 3.03 -0.24
C ASN A 113 13.45 2.67 -1.05
N LEU A 114 13.65 2.12 -2.25
CA LEU A 114 12.58 1.67 -3.12
C LEU A 114 12.45 0.15 -3.10
N PRO A 115 11.27 -0.38 -2.78
CA PRO A 115 10.99 -1.80 -2.94
C PRO A 115 10.85 -2.16 -4.41
N ILE A 116 11.60 -3.16 -4.86
CA ILE A 116 11.47 -3.77 -6.18
C ILE A 116 10.97 -5.19 -6.00
N ARG A 117 10.00 -5.58 -6.80
CA ARG A 117 9.40 -6.90 -6.75
C ARG A 117 9.67 -7.64 -8.06
N GLY A 118 10.37 -8.76 -7.97
CA GLY A 118 10.52 -9.72 -9.05
C GLY A 118 9.30 -10.62 -9.11
N VAL A 119 8.60 -10.66 -10.24
CA VAL A 119 7.34 -11.38 -10.40
C VAL A 119 7.35 -12.25 -11.66
N LEU A 120 6.52 -13.28 -11.69
CA LEU A 120 6.21 -14.07 -12.87
C LEU A 120 5.00 -13.50 -13.63
N PRO A 121 4.79 -13.88 -14.90
CA PRO A 121 3.62 -13.42 -15.69
C PRO A 121 2.27 -13.71 -15.04
N VAL A 122 2.13 -14.77 -14.27
CA VAL A 122 0.92 -15.13 -13.52
C VAL A 122 0.54 -14.06 -12.49
N SER A 123 1.49 -13.27 -12.01
CA SER A 123 1.25 -12.17 -11.08
C SER A 123 0.25 -11.15 -11.64
N ALA A 124 0.26 -10.89 -12.93
CA ALA A 124 -0.69 -9.98 -13.57
C ALA A 124 -2.16 -10.47 -13.49
N GLN A 125 -2.38 -11.77 -13.38
CA GLN A 125 -3.72 -12.35 -13.21
C GLN A 125 -4.17 -12.31 -11.73
N ILE A 126 -3.22 -12.30 -10.80
CA ILE A 126 -3.48 -12.26 -9.37
C ILE A 126 -3.70 -10.82 -8.90
N HIS A 127 -2.89 -9.88 -9.41
CA HIS A 127 -2.97 -8.47 -9.06
C HIS A 127 -3.91 -7.70 -10.01
N GLU A 128 -5.20 -7.96 -9.92
CA GLU A 128 -6.24 -7.40 -10.80
C GLU A 128 -6.30 -5.86 -10.81
N LYS A 129 -5.82 -5.22 -9.72
CA LYS A 129 -5.80 -3.75 -9.59
C LYS A 129 -4.64 -3.09 -10.35
N VAL A 130 -3.64 -3.86 -10.78
CA VAL A 130 -2.51 -3.34 -11.55
C VAL A 130 -2.95 -3.07 -12.99
N ARG A 131 -2.89 -1.81 -13.42
CA ARG A 131 -3.23 -1.39 -14.78
C ARG A 131 -2.05 -0.69 -15.42
N ILE A 132 -1.71 -1.11 -16.63
CA ILE A 132 -0.72 -0.41 -17.45
C ILE A 132 -1.38 0.86 -18.00
N ILE A 133 -0.85 2.02 -17.63
CA ILE A 133 -1.35 3.33 -18.09
C ILE A 133 -0.54 3.90 -19.26
N ALA A 134 0.70 3.43 -19.44
CA ALA A 134 1.58 3.78 -20.56
C ALA A 134 2.58 2.65 -20.79
N GLY A 135 2.94 2.42 -22.04
CA GLY A 135 3.80 1.31 -22.44
C GLY A 135 3.09 -0.05 -22.42
N ARG A 136 3.86 -1.10 -22.22
CA ARG A 136 3.37 -2.49 -22.15
C ARG A 136 3.89 -3.22 -20.92
N MET A 137 3.29 -4.36 -20.62
CA MET A 137 3.82 -5.30 -19.63
C MET A 137 5.20 -5.82 -20.07
N PHE A 138 6.08 -6.05 -19.12
CA PHE A 138 7.40 -6.68 -19.38
C PHE A 138 7.22 -8.07 -19.97
N ALA A 139 8.13 -8.45 -20.86
CA ALA A 139 8.15 -9.79 -21.43
C ALA A 139 9.03 -10.73 -20.59
N PRO A 140 8.63 -11.99 -20.38
CA PRO A 140 9.42 -12.98 -19.66
C PRO A 140 10.80 -13.15 -20.28
N GLY A 141 11.82 -13.23 -19.43
CA GLY A 141 13.22 -13.41 -19.88
C GLY A 141 13.93 -12.14 -20.35
N LEU A 142 13.22 -11.03 -20.51
CA LEU A 142 13.82 -9.74 -20.82
C LEU A 142 14.14 -8.96 -19.55
N ASN A 143 15.19 -8.13 -19.63
CA ASN A 143 15.56 -7.22 -18.56
C ASN A 143 14.69 -5.95 -18.58
N GLU A 144 13.39 -6.12 -18.36
CA GLU A 144 12.39 -5.05 -18.37
C GLU A 144 11.76 -4.90 -16.99
N VAL A 145 11.31 -3.69 -16.68
CA VAL A 145 10.62 -3.35 -15.43
C VAL A 145 9.44 -2.42 -15.71
N ILE A 146 8.37 -2.57 -14.96
CA ILE A 146 7.29 -1.59 -14.87
C ILE A 146 7.46 -0.80 -13.58
N ILE A 147 7.13 0.48 -13.63
CA ILE A 147 7.25 1.37 -12.48
C ILE A 147 5.89 1.98 -12.14
N GLY A 148 5.69 2.26 -10.85
CA GLY A 148 4.48 2.93 -10.41
C GLY A 148 4.42 4.38 -10.91
N LYS A 149 3.21 4.87 -11.23
CA LYS A 149 2.98 6.24 -11.71
C LYS A 149 3.60 7.30 -10.80
N LEU A 150 3.58 7.09 -9.49
CA LEU A 150 4.11 8.05 -8.51
C LEU A 150 5.64 8.12 -8.50
N ILE A 151 6.33 7.08 -8.99
CA ILE A 151 7.80 7.00 -9.05
C ILE A 151 8.32 7.53 -10.38
N LEU A 152 7.45 7.63 -11.38
CA LEU A 152 7.81 8.09 -12.72
C LEU A 152 8.43 9.49 -12.66
N ASN A 153 9.63 9.61 -13.22
CA ASN A 153 10.43 10.84 -13.24
C ASN A 153 10.90 11.39 -11.88
N GLN A 154 10.68 10.66 -10.78
CA GLN A 154 11.18 11.08 -9.45
C GLN A 154 12.64 10.70 -9.24
N TYR A 155 13.08 9.59 -9.81
CA TYR A 155 14.44 9.08 -9.63
C TYR A 155 15.17 8.95 -10.96
N PRO A 156 16.50 9.05 -10.97
CA PRO A 156 17.32 8.83 -12.16
C PRO A 156 17.06 7.46 -12.78
N GLY A 157 16.78 7.42 -14.07
CA GLY A 157 16.43 6.18 -14.78
C GLY A 157 15.00 5.71 -14.65
N CYS A 158 14.15 6.37 -13.85
CA CYS A 158 12.72 6.05 -13.72
C CYS A 158 11.85 6.82 -14.72
N SER A 159 12.25 6.84 -15.98
CA SER A 159 11.47 7.40 -17.10
C SER A 159 11.14 6.29 -18.10
N LEU A 160 10.04 6.43 -18.84
CA LEU A 160 9.67 5.45 -19.87
C LEU A 160 10.77 5.33 -20.93
N GLY A 161 11.20 4.10 -21.20
CA GLY A 161 12.28 3.78 -22.14
C GLY A 161 13.68 4.02 -21.61
N ALA A 162 13.85 4.55 -20.40
CA ALA A 162 15.14 4.74 -19.76
C ALA A 162 15.72 3.42 -19.23
N ASP A 163 17.02 3.44 -18.97
CA ASP A 163 17.73 2.34 -18.34
C ASP A 163 17.82 2.57 -16.83
N LEU A 164 17.14 1.74 -16.06
CA LEU A 164 17.18 1.74 -14.61
C LEU A 164 18.26 0.78 -14.12
N LYS A 165 19.21 1.29 -13.34
CA LYS A 165 20.24 0.46 -12.72
C LYS A 165 19.73 -0.12 -11.41
N VAL A 166 19.55 -1.44 -11.37
CA VAL A 166 19.15 -2.19 -10.18
C VAL A 166 20.32 -3.06 -9.74
N GLY A 167 21.03 -2.67 -8.69
CA GLY A 167 22.26 -3.34 -8.26
C GLY A 167 23.32 -3.34 -9.38
N ARG A 168 23.71 -4.55 -9.81
CA ARG A 168 24.68 -4.73 -10.91
C ARG A 168 24.04 -4.88 -12.29
N ARG A 169 22.71 -4.89 -12.38
CA ARG A 169 21.97 -5.11 -13.63
C ARG A 169 21.27 -3.85 -14.10
N ILE A 170 21.23 -3.67 -15.42
CA ILE A 170 20.47 -2.61 -16.06
C ILE A 170 19.13 -3.20 -16.52
N ARG A 171 18.05 -2.52 -16.24
CA ARG A 171 16.67 -2.88 -16.59
C ARG A 171 16.06 -1.77 -17.44
N LYS A 172 15.37 -2.12 -18.51
CA LYS A 172 14.61 -1.14 -19.30
C LYS A 172 13.24 -0.88 -18.70
N VAL A 173 12.93 0.39 -18.47
CA VAL A 173 11.62 0.83 -17.97
C VAL A 173 10.63 0.83 -19.12
N GLY A 174 9.59 0.03 -19.03
CA GLY A 174 8.47 -0.14 -19.96
C GLY A 174 8.66 0.46 -21.35
N ARG A 175 8.84 -0.37 -22.38
CA ARG A 175 8.98 0.09 -23.75
C ARG A 175 7.61 0.17 -24.42
N PHE A 176 7.41 1.23 -25.26
CA PHE A 176 6.26 1.30 -26.17
C PHE A 176 6.25 0.14 -27.15
#